data_dc4f41cb0865c0df461ccf74eeeec279
#
_entry.id   dc4f41cb0865c0df461ccf74eeeec279
#
_cell.length_a   1.000
_cell.length_b   1.000
_cell.length_c   1.000
_cell.angle_alpha   90.00
_cell.angle_beta   90.00
_cell.angle_gamma   90.00
#
_symmetry.space_group_name_H-M   'P 1'
#
loop_
_entity.id
_entity.type
_entity.pdbx_description
1 polymer ?
#
loop_
_entity_poly.entity_id
_entity_poly.type
_entity_poly.pdbx_seq_one_letter_code
_entity_poly.pdbx_strand_id
1 'polypeptide(L)'
;MSEFRTPIKPKKLLDAGETITIPPSPFLNRLGYGTGVSVMQLVRSPRAGQIRSPWALKMLNKRVKPNRVYTDRLKVEAELLQRMSHPNIVGFRAFSKSKILYLGMEACDLSLGDMIERKIEDDCEPFSSKQILKVAIDIGKALDYLHTKMQILHGDMKSYNILVNGDFVICKLCDFGVTLPLDENGVFDKENAGQALYFGTEAWSAPEVIHGGTITNKTDIWPLGLTLWEMMALMPPHSRADDTLDESVTSVEDDSMEEDYFNEKYGTRPDVPANILPDLYSSALTLFYCCTETIPSARPSAQHLAEAAEHFMSILT
;
A
#
# COMPACT_ATOMS: atom_id res chain seq x y z
N MET A 1 0.73 -32.83 -13.97
CA MET A 1 -0.03 -31.81 -13.25
C MET A 1 -0.10 -30.59 -14.14
N SER A 2 -1.27 -30.26 -14.67
CA SER A 2 -1.43 -29.22 -15.68
C SER A 2 -1.43 -27.85 -15.03
N GLU A 3 -0.48 -27.00 -15.42
CA GLU A 3 -0.45 -25.59 -15.05
C GLU A 3 -1.70 -24.89 -15.58
N PHE A 4 -2.56 -24.44 -14.68
CA PHE A 4 -3.65 -23.51 -15.01
C PHE A 4 -3.07 -22.12 -15.27
N ARG A 5 -2.58 -21.89 -16.50
CA ARG A 5 -2.33 -20.53 -16.99
C ARG A 5 -3.65 -19.95 -17.47
N THR A 6 -4.25 -19.08 -16.69
CA THR A 6 -5.37 -18.25 -17.18
C THR A 6 -4.83 -17.38 -18.32
N PRO A 7 -5.40 -17.44 -19.53
CA PRO A 7 -4.93 -16.61 -20.64
C PRO A 7 -5.16 -15.13 -20.29
N ILE A 8 -4.09 -14.33 -20.31
CA ILE A 8 -4.14 -12.88 -20.22
C ILE A 8 -4.84 -12.38 -21.47
N LYS A 9 -6.15 -12.12 -21.38
CA LYS A 9 -6.84 -11.43 -22.45
C LYS A 9 -6.34 -9.99 -22.52
N PRO A 10 -6.02 -9.46 -23.72
CA PRO A 10 -5.63 -8.08 -23.87
C PRO A 10 -6.69 -7.17 -23.25
N LYS A 11 -6.25 -6.16 -22.49
CA LYS A 11 -7.11 -5.16 -21.85
C LYS A 11 -7.95 -4.48 -22.94
N LYS A 12 -9.22 -4.86 -23.10
CA LYS A 12 -10.15 -4.10 -23.91
C LYS A 12 -10.32 -2.74 -23.23
N LEU A 13 -9.79 -1.70 -23.84
CA LEU A 13 -10.28 -0.34 -23.58
C LEU A 13 -11.80 -0.41 -23.70
N LEU A 14 -12.53 0.06 -22.70
CA LEU A 14 -13.95 0.28 -22.85
C LEU A 14 -14.12 1.22 -24.04
N ASP A 15 -14.74 0.73 -25.12
CA ASP A 15 -15.11 1.59 -26.23
C ASP A 15 -15.86 2.80 -25.68
N ALA A 16 -15.67 3.96 -26.28
CA ALA A 16 -16.17 5.26 -25.82
C ALA A 16 -17.71 5.34 -25.62
N GLY A 17 -18.42 4.21 -25.67
CA GLY A 17 -19.85 4.05 -25.52
C GLY A 17 -20.33 3.16 -24.36
N GLU A 18 -19.46 2.45 -23.63
CA GLU A 18 -19.93 1.67 -22.46
C GLU A 18 -20.07 2.58 -21.22
N THR A 19 -21.30 3.05 -21.00
CA THR A 19 -21.65 3.76 -19.76
C THR A 19 -21.83 2.75 -18.65
N ILE A 20 -20.96 2.78 -17.64
CA ILE A 20 -21.18 2.00 -16.41
C ILE A 20 -22.15 2.79 -15.55
N THR A 21 -23.31 2.22 -15.30
CA THR A 21 -24.28 2.80 -14.36
C THR A 21 -23.84 2.43 -12.94
N ILE A 22 -23.49 3.43 -12.14
CA ILE A 22 -23.22 3.26 -10.70
C ILE A 22 -24.58 3.14 -10.02
N PRO A 23 -24.87 2.01 -9.33
CA PRO A 23 -26.15 1.83 -8.64
C PRO A 23 -26.29 2.82 -7.47
N PRO A 24 -27.51 3.03 -6.98
CA PRO A 24 -27.75 3.82 -5.76
C PRO A 24 -26.93 3.29 -4.56
N SER A 25 -26.64 4.18 -3.60
CA SER A 25 -25.81 3.93 -2.43
C SER A 25 -26.07 2.62 -1.65
N PRO A 26 -27.30 2.09 -1.53
CA PRO A 26 -27.54 0.82 -0.82
C PRO A 26 -26.90 -0.43 -1.44
N PHE A 27 -26.48 -0.35 -2.71
CA PHE A 27 -25.83 -1.46 -3.42
C PHE A 27 -24.29 -1.32 -3.47
N LEU A 28 -23.74 -0.30 -2.81
CA LEU A 28 -22.33 -0.06 -2.70
C LEU A 28 -21.88 -0.32 -1.27
N ASN A 29 -21.12 -1.39 -1.07
CA ASN A 29 -20.47 -1.64 0.20
C ASN A 29 -19.22 -0.77 0.30
N ARG A 30 -18.97 -0.21 1.46
CA ARG A 30 -17.80 0.63 1.69
C ARG A 30 -16.60 -0.26 1.96
N LEU A 31 -15.48 0.01 1.30
CA LEU A 31 -14.22 -0.70 1.50
C LEU A 31 -13.19 0.13 2.28
N GLY A 32 -13.23 1.45 2.20
CA GLY A 32 -12.26 2.28 2.91
C GLY A 32 -12.44 3.78 2.67
N TYR A 33 -11.66 4.55 3.41
CA TYR A 33 -11.52 6.00 3.28
C TYR A 33 -10.08 6.38 2.97
N GLY A 34 -9.92 7.41 2.16
CA GLY A 34 -8.70 8.20 2.09
C GLY A 34 -9.04 9.67 2.22
N THR A 35 -8.06 10.52 2.43
CA THR A 35 -8.24 11.97 2.51
C THR A 35 -8.87 12.49 1.21
N GLY A 36 -10.12 12.91 1.26
CA GLY A 36 -10.87 13.44 0.10
C GLY A 36 -11.42 12.41 -0.89
N VAL A 37 -11.18 11.10 -0.70
CA VAL A 37 -11.69 10.01 -1.53
C VAL A 37 -12.42 8.96 -0.72
N SER A 38 -13.32 8.21 -1.36
CA SER A 38 -13.97 7.04 -0.79
C SER A 38 -13.86 5.86 -1.74
N VAL A 39 -13.62 4.67 -1.19
CA VAL A 39 -13.56 3.42 -1.96
C VAL A 39 -14.77 2.58 -1.64
N MET A 40 -15.52 2.20 -2.69
CA MET A 40 -16.76 1.43 -2.58
C MET A 40 -16.65 0.14 -3.39
N GLN A 41 -17.14 -0.97 -2.86
CA GLN A 41 -17.28 -2.20 -3.62
C GLN A 41 -18.53 -2.14 -4.51
N LEU A 42 -18.36 -2.37 -5.79
CA LEU A 42 -19.42 -2.54 -6.77
C LEU A 42 -19.63 -4.02 -7.05
N VAL A 43 -20.70 -4.59 -6.51
CA VAL A 43 -21.15 -5.94 -6.88
C VAL A 43 -21.79 -5.86 -8.26
N ARG A 44 -21.30 -6.67 -9.21
CA ARG A 44 -21.73 -6.63 -10.62
C ARG A 44 -22.78 -7.72 -10.88
N SER A 45 -23.92 -7.33 -11.42
CA SER A 45 -24.96 -8.29 -11.81
C SER A 45 -24.41 -9.38 -12.76
N PRO A 46 -24.84 -10.65 -12.62
CA PRO A 46 -24.46 -11.70 -13.54
C PRO A 46 -24.77 -11.33 -14.99
N ARG A 47 -23.95 -11.76 -15.93
CA ARG A 47 -24.21 -11.60 -17.38
C ARG A 47 -24.17 -12.96 -18.04
N ALA A 48 -25.20 -13.30 -18.80
CA ALA A 48 -25.32 -14.61 -19.45
C ALA A 48 -25.11 -15.81 -18.48
N GLY A 49 -25.65 -15.73 -17.26
CA GLY A 49 -25.52 -16.76 -16.22
C GLY A 49 -24.15 -16.84 -15.53
N GLN A 50 -23.18 -16.02 -15.91
CA GLN A 50 -21.85 -16.01 -15.30
C GLN A 50 -21.75 -14.94 -14.20
N ILE A 51 -21.25 -15.34 -13.04
CA ILE A 51 -20.90 -14.42 -11.94
C ILE A 51 -19.75 -13.53 -12.42
N ARG A 52 -19.88 -12.22 -12.17
CA ARG A 52 -18.85 -11.23 -12.52
C ARG A 52 -18.11 -10.82 -11.26
N SER A 53 -16.76 -10.80 -11.32
CA SER A 53 -15.93 -10.33 -10.20
C SER A 53 -16.34 -8.91 -9.78
N PRO A 54 -16.41 -8.61 -8.49
CA PRO A 54 -16.69 -7.26 -8.00
C PRO A 54 -15.60 -6.28 -8.42
N TRP A 55 -15.92 -4.99 -8.40
CA TRP A 55 -14.97 -3.92 -8.61
C TRP A 55 -14.86 -3.05 -7.36
N ALA A 56 -13.69 -2.49 -7.12
CA ALA A 56 -13.51 -1.36 -6.22
C ALA A 56 -13.64 -0.07 -7.02
N LEU A 57 -14.48 0.85 -6.55
CA LEU A 57 -14.66 2.17 -7.14
C LEU A 57 -14.07 3.24 -6.21
N LYS A 58 -12.96 3.85 -6.61
CA LYS A 58 -12.38 5.00 -5.93
C LYS A 58 -13.00 6.27 -6.50
N MET A 59 -13.63 7.07 -5.65
CA MET A 59 -14.41 8.24 -6.03
C MET A 59 -14.07 9.41 -5.13
N LEU A 60 -14.21 10.65 -5.64
CA LEU A 60 -14.10 11.85 -4.81
C LEU A 60 -15.22 11.89 -3.78
N ASN A 61 -14.88 12.24 -2.56
CA ASN A 61 -15.86 12.38 -1.48
C ASN A 61 -16.73 13.61 -1.74
N LYS A 62 -18.04 13.41 -1.90
CA LYS A 62 -19.01 14.47 -2.17
C LYS A 62 -19.16 15.49 -1.02
N ARG A 63 -18.73 15.14 0.19
CA ARG A 63 -18.81 16.00 1.39
C ARG A 63 -17.63 16.97 1.50
N VAL A 64 -16.55 16.71 0.79
CA VAL A 64 -15.38 17.58 0.72
C VAL A 64 -15.55 18.53 -0.45
N LYS A 65 -15.31 19.84 -0.26
CA LYS A 65 -15.32 20.80 -1.37
C LYS A 65 -14.41 20.27 -2.50
N PRO A 66 -14.83 20.39 -3.78
CA PRO A 66 -14.04 19.91 -4.90
C PRO A 66 -12.60 20.47 -4.81
N ASN A 67 -11.65 19.60 -4.51
CA ASN A 67 -10.24 19.96 -4.47
C ASN A 67 -9.57 19.45 -5.75
N ARG A 68 -8.97 20.36 -6.49
CA ARG A 68 -8.27 20.08 -7.75
C ARG A 68 -7.16 19.04 -7.54
N VAL A 69 -6.48 19.08 -6.41
CA VAL A 69 -5.40 18.15 -6.07
C VAL A 69 -5.89 16.69 -6.08
N TYR A 70 -6.99 16.38 -5.41
CA TYR A 70 -7.54 15.01 -5.39
C TYR A 70 -8.07 14.56 -6.75
N THR A 71 -8.62 15.50 -7.52
CA THR A 71 -9.07 15.23 -8.88
C THR A 71 -7.90 14.86 -9.79
N ASP A 72 -6.81 15.58 -9.70
CA ASP A 72 -5.62 15.35 -10.53
C ASP A 72 -4.88 14.08 -10.09
N ARG A 73 -4.77 13.81 -8.79
CA ARG A 73 -4.25 12.56 -8.27
C ARG A 73 -5.02 11.33 -8.79
N LEU A 74 -6.37 11.39 -8.77
CA LEU A 74 -7.19 10.29 -9.28
C LEU A 74 -7.03 10.06 -10.79
N LYS A 75 -6.79 11.11 -11.56
CA LYS A 75 -6.49 11.00 -13.02
C LYS A 75 -5.12 10.37 -13.24
N VAL A 76 -4.09 10.85 -12.54
CA VAL A 76 -2.73 10.30 -12.62
C VAL A 76 -2.73 8.82 -12.26
N GLU A 77 -3.37 8.45 -11.16
CA GLU A 77 -3.51 7.05 -10.75
C GLU A 77 -4.20 6.20 -11.82
N ALA A 78 -5.28 6.70 -12.43
CA ALA A 78 -5.98 5.99 -13.49
C ALA A 78 -5.10 5.78 -14.73
N GLU A 79 -4.34 6.80 -15.14
CA GLU A 79 -3.42 6.73 -16.29
C GLU A 79 -2.26 5.75 -16.04
N LEU A 80 -1.70 5.74 -14.83
CA LEU A 80 -0.67 4.81 -14.43
C LEU A 80 -1.19 3.37 -14.42
N LEU A 81 -2.29 3.11 -13.72
CA LEU A 81 -2.89 1.76 -13.63
C LEU A 81 -3.30 1.21 -15.00
N GLN A 82 -3.72 2.07 -15.92
CA GLN A 82 -4.05 1.66 -17.28
C GLN A 82 -2.84 1.12 -18.06
N ARG A 83 -1.65 1.63 -17.76
CA ARG A 83 -0.37 1.23 -18.39
C ARG A 83 0.29 0.05 -17.70
N MET A 84 -0.02 -0.20 -16.42
CA MET A 84 0.58 -1.26 -15.61
C MET A 84 -0.08 -2.62 -15.85
N SER A 85 0.72 -3.70 -15.82
CA SER A 85 0.26 -5.08 -15.85
C SER A 85 1.20 -5.95 -15.05
N HIS A 86 0.88 -6.19 -13.77
CA HIS A 86 1.69 -6.99 -12.86
C HIS A 86 0.75 -7.78 -11.90
N PRO A 87 1.06 -9.03 -11.54
CA PRO A 87 0.21 -9.84 -10.66
C PRO A 87 0.03 -9.21 -9.28
N ASN A 88 1.07 -8.56 -8.76
CA ASN A 88 1.08 -7.94 -7.44
C ASN A 88 0.77 -6.42 -7.46
N ILE A 89 0.14 -5.93 -8.52
CA ILE A 89 -0.43 -4.58 -8.60
C ILE A 89 -1.92 -4.71 -8.85
N VAL A 90 -2.72 -3.87 -8.19
CA VAL A 90 -4.18 -3.85 -8.39
C VAL A 90 -4.53 -3.58 -9.85
N GLY A 91 -5.44 -4.39 -10.40
CA GLY A 91 -5.77 -4.33 -11.83
C GLY A 91 -6.72 -3.18 -12.17
N PHE A 92 -6.38 -2.38 -13.19
CA PHE A 92 -7.28 -1.39 -13.78
C PHE A 92 -8.53 -2.07 -14.37
N ARG A 93 -9.71 -1.45 -14.21
CA ARG A 93 -10.98 -1.90 -14.77
C ARG A 93 -11.65 -0.85 -15.65
N ALA A 94 -11.77 0.38 -15.16
CA ALA A 94 -12.42 1.47 -15.88
C ALA A 94 -12.02 2.83 -15.29
N PHE A 95 -12.15 3.89 -16.09
CA PHE A 95 -12.06 5.27 -15.60
C PHE A 95 -13.15 6.12 -16.26
N SER A 96 -13.98 6.78 -15.45
CA SER A 96 -15.04 7.66 -15.94
C SER A 96 -14.69 9.11 -15.73
N LYS A 97 -14.80 9.89 -16.84
CA LYS A 97 -14.67 11.36 -16.86
C LYS A 97 -16.05 12.07 -16.98
N SER A 98 -17.18 11.35 -16.73
CA SER A 98 -18.52 11.92 -16.78
C SER A 98 -18.79 12.84 -15.57
N LYS A 99 -20.08 13.14 -15.29
CA LYS A 99 -20.48 13.97 -14.14
C LYS A 99 -19.93 13.51 -12.79
N ILE A 100 -19.61 12.21 -12.66
CA ILE A 100 -18.99 11.61 -11.48
C ILE A 100 -17.65 11.02 -11.93
N LEU A 101 -16.54 11.56 -11.38
CA LEU A 101 -15.21 11.01 -11.59
C LEU A 101 -15.05 9.79 -10.71
N TYR A 102 -14.72 8.64 -11.32
CA TYR A 102 -14.37 7.43 -10.58
C TYR A 102 -13.31 6.61 -11.31
N LEU A 103 -12.50 5.93 -10.51
CA LEU A 103 -11.55 4.92 -10.95
C LEU A 103 -12.08 3.55 -10.50
N GLY A 104 -12.36 2.68 -11.47
CA GLY A 104 -12.73 1.29 -11.25
C GLY A 104 -11.49 0.40 -11.27
N MET A 105 -11.33 -0.38 -10.23
CA MET A 105 -10.20 -1.29 -10.03
C MET A 105 -10.69 -2.70 -9.71
N GLU A 106 -9.79 -3.66 -9.74
CA GLU A 106 -9.98 -4.98 -9.17
C GLU A 106 -10.34 -4.83 -7.68
N ALA A 107 -11.35 -5.56 -7.21
CA ALA A 107 -11.65 -5.65 -5.78
C ALA A 107 -10.81 -6.76 -5.16
N CYS A 108 -10.22 -6.46 -4.03
CA CYS A 108 -9.56 -7.40 -3.13
C CYS A 108 -10.36 -7.56 -1.85
N ASP A 109 -10.02 -8.54 -1.02
CA ASP A 109 -10.83 -8.84 0.16
C ASP A 109 -10.66 -7.76 1.25
N LEU A 110 -9.42 -7.48 1.66
CA LEU A 110 -9.08 -6.50 2.71
C LEU A 110 -7.75 -5.82 2.40
N SER A 111 -7.50 -4.66 3.03
CA SER A 111 -6.14 -4.17 3.16
C SER A 111 -5.41 -4.89 4.30
N LEU A 112 -4.08 -4.93 4.22
CA LEU A 112 -3.25 -5.46 5.31
C LEU A 112 -3.42 -4.61 6.59
N GLY A 113 -3.60 -3.29 6.45
CA GLY A 113 -3.91 -2.40 7.57
C GLY A 113 -5.20 -2.79 8.28
N ASP A 114 -6.32 -3.00 7.53
CA ASP A 114 -7.59 -3.47 8.11
C ASP A 114 -7.44 -4.86 8.79
N MET A 115 -6.56 -5.72 8.25
CA MET A 115 -6.28 -7.03 8.87
C MET A 115 -5.49 -6.88 10.18
N ILE A 116 -4.56 -5.95 10.25
CA ILE A 116 -3.80 -5.62 11.47
C ILE A 116 -4.77 -5.09 12.54
N GLU A 117 -5.60 -4.08 12.19
CA GLU A 117 -6.60 -3.53 13.11
C GLU A 117 -7.53 -4.61 13.69
N ARG A 118 -8.07 -5.49 12.84
CA ARG A 118 -8.90 -6.61 13.31
C ARG A 118 -8.17 -7.54 14.27
N LYS A 119 -6.89 -7.82 14.03
CA LYS A 119 -6.11 -8.65 14.94
C LYS A 119 -5.88 -7.98 16.30
N ILE A 120 -5.75 -6.65 16.31
CA ILE A 120 -5.67 -5.86 17.55
C ILE A 120 -7.02 -5.90 18.28
N GLU A 121 -8.13 -5.61 17.59
CA GLU A 121 -9.49 -5.61 18.15
C GLU A 121 -9.89 -6.98 18.71
N ASP A 122 -9.51 -8.07 18.03
CA ASP A 122 -9.83 -9.45 18.41
C ASP A 122 -8.78 -10.09 19.35
N ASP A 123 -7.80 -9.33 19.85
CA ASP A 123 -6.66 -9.78 20.70
C ASP A 123 -5.96 -11.04 20.14
N CYS A 124 -5.72 -11.02 18.84
CA CYS A 124 -5.12 -12.14 18.13
C CYS A 124 -3.60 -12.10 18.13
N GLU A 125 -2.96 -13.30 18.02
CA GLU A 125 -1.51 -13.40 17.81
C GLU A 125 -1.05 -12.69 16.53
N PRO A 126 0.21 -12.19 16.50
CA PRO A 126 0.81 -11.61 15.31
C PRO A 126 0.74 -12.51 14.06
N PHE A 127 1.01 -11.95 12.90
CA PHE A 127 1.08 -12.73 11.66
C PHE A 127 2.25 -13.71 11.69
N SER A 128 2.06 -14.89 11.12
CA SER A 128 3.14 -15.88 11.01
C SER A 128 4.26 -15.39 10.09
N SER A 129 5.49 -15.87 10.32
CA SER A 129 6.63 -15.60 9.44
C SER A 129 6.34 -15.90 7.97
N LYS A 130 5.56 -16.95 7.67
CA LYS A 130 5.16 -17.28 6.29
C LYS A 130 4.28 -16.19 5.67
N GLN A 131 3.34 -15.62 6.40
CA GLN A 131 2.49 -14.53 5.92
C GLN A 131 3.30 -13.25 5.70
N ILE A 132 4.23 -12.94 6.62
CA ILE A 132 5.13 -11.78 6.51
C ILE A 132 6.06 -11.92 5.28
N LEU A 133 6.69 -13.08 5.11
CA LEU A 133 7.52 -13.36 3.94
C LEU A 133 6.72 -13.29 2.63
N LYS A 134 5.46 -13.74 2.64
CA LYS A 134 4.59 -13.64 1.47
C LYS A 134 4.33 -12.18 1.07
N VAL A 135 4.10 -11.29 2.02
CA VAL A 135 3.99 -9.85 1.78
C VAL A 135 5.30 -9.30 1.22
N ALA A 136 6.46 -9.65 1.83
CA ALA A 136 7.76 -9.21 1.36
C ALA A 136 8.05 -9.64 -0.10
N ILE A 137 7.70 -10.89 -0.46
CA ILE A 137 7.86 -11.41 -1.83
C ILE A 137 6.96 -10.65 -2.81
N ASP A 138 5.66 -10.58 -2.53
CA ASP A 138 4.69 -10.05 -3.47
C ASP A 138 4.88 -8.54 -3.67
N ILE A 139 5.10 -7.80 -2.58
CA ILE A 139 5.27 -6.35 -2.64
C ILE A 139 6.67 -5.98 -3.12
N GLY A 140 7.70 -6.75 -2.75
CA GLY A 140 9.03 -6.61 -3.34
C GLY A 140 9.00 -6.72 -4.87
N LYS A 141 8.29 -7.71 -5.43
CA LYS A 141 8.09 -7.85 -6.89
C LYS A 141 7.31 -6.69 -7.50
N ALA A 142 6.29 -6.18 -6.80
CA ALA A 142 5.55 -5.01 -7.26
C ALA A 142 6.43 -3.76 -7.32
N LEU A 143 7.20 -3.50 -6.27
CA LEU A 143 8.12 -2.37 -6.21
C LEU A 143 9.26 -2.51 -7.24
N ASP A 144 9.82 -3.71 -7.44
CA ASP A 144 10.82 -3.91 -8.49
C ASP A 144 10.27 -3.53 -9.87
N TYR A 145 9.03 -3.96 -10.18
CA TYR A 145 8.36 -3.56 -11.42
C TYR A 145 8.17 -2.04 -11.53
N LEU A 146 7.77 -1.36 -10.44
CA LEU A 146 7.63 0.10 -10.42
C LEU A 146 8.97 0.79 -10.66
N HIS A 147 10.01 0.37 -9.94
CA HIS A 147 11.31 1.01 -9.96
C HIS A 147 12.06 0.79 -11.28
N THR A 148 11.98 -0.42 -11.86
CA THR A 148 12.80 -0.80 -13.02
C THR A 148 12.08 -0.68 -14.37
N LYS A 149 10.76 -0.96 -14.41
CA LYS A 149 9.98 -0.94 -15.67
C LYS A 149 9.18 0.32 -15.86
N MET A 150 8.63 0.85 -14.76
CA MET A 150 7.82 2.06 -14.83
C MET A 150 8.64 3.33 -14.52
N GLN A 151 9.81 3.17 -13.89
CA GLN A 151 10.66 4.27 -13.41
C GLN A 151 9.91 5.27 -12.54
N ILE A 152 9.16 4.73 -11.56
CA ILE A 152 8.42 5.51 -10.58
C ILE A 152 8.64 4.98 -9.17
N LEU A 153 8.63 5.90 -8.22
CA LEU A 153 8.52 5.65 -6.79
C LEU A 153 7.04 5.56 -6.42
N HIS A 154 6.65 4.63 -5.55
CA HIS A 154 5.28 4.56 -5.04
C HIS A 154 4.96 5.79 -4.17
N GLY A 155 5.83 6.12 -3.22
CA GLY A 155 5.81 7.35 -2.44
C GLY A 155 4.83 7.38 -1.28
N ASP A 156 4.01 6.34 -1.07
CA ASP A 156 3.13 6.19 0.11
C ASP A 156 2.95 4.70 0.48
N MET A 157 4.08 4.01 0.66
CA MET A 157 4.07 2.61 1.12
C MET A 157 3.64 2.53 2.58
N LYS A 158 2.62 1.70 2.85
CA LYS A 158 2.11 1.36 4.19
C LYS A 158 1.15 0.18 4.11
N SER A 159 0.79 -0.40 5.25
CA SER A 159 -0.11 -1.56 5.35
C SER A 159 -1.47 -1.34 4.68
N TYR A 160 -2.07 -0.15 4.76
CA TYR A 160 -3.35 0.16 4.10
C TYR A 160 -3.29 0.17 2.57
N ASN A 161 -2.11 0.34 1.98
CA ASN A 161 -1.90 0.33 0.53
C ASN A 161 -1.48 -1.05 0.00
N ILE A 162 -1.50 -2.08 0.85
CA ILE A 162 -1.31 -3.49 0.49
C ILE A 162 -2.63 -4.21 0.62
N LEU A 163 -3.16 -4.71 -0.48
CA LEU A 163 -4.41 -5.47 -0.54
C LEU A 163 -4.12 -6.97 -0.52
N VAL A 164 -4.87 -7.72 0.26
CA VAL A 164 -4.72 -9.16 0.44
C VAL A 164 -5.95 -9.87 -0.08
N ASN A 165 -5.76 -10.95 -0.84
CA ASN A 165 -6.81 -11.85 -1.27
C ASN A 165 -6.62 -13.24 -0.64
N GLY A 166 -7.70 -13.80 -0.13
CA GLY A 166 -7.71 -15.06 0.61
C GLY A 166 -6.81 -14.98 1.85
N ASP A 167 -6.36 -16.13 2.33
CA ASP A 167 -5.33 -16.18 3.38
C ASP A 167 -3.94 -16.03 2.74
N PHE A 168 -3.57 -14.79 2.41
CA PHE A 168 -2.30 -14.43 1.76
C PHE A 168 -2.01 -15.21 0.46
N VAL A 169 -3.05 -15.61 -0.29
CA VAL A 169 -2.87 -16.27 -1.59
C VAL A 169 -2.12 -15.33 -2.54
N ILE A 170 -2.48 -14.05 -2.54
CA ILE A 170 -1.78 -12.99 -3.26
C ILE A 170 -1.93 -11.65 -2.54
N CYS A 171 -0.82 -10.90 -2.47
CA CYS A 171 -0.80 -9.51 -2.01
C CYS A 171 -0.59 -8.58 -3.20
N LYS A 172 -1.28 -7.43 -3.20
CA LYS A 172 -1.25 -6.45 -4.30
C LYS A 172 -1.07 -5.04 -3.77
N LEU A 173 -0.18 -4.30 -4.42
CA LEU A 173 0.03 -2.88 -4.15
C LEU A 173 -1.06 -2.04 -4.83
N CYS A 174 -1.54 -1.01 -4.14
CA CYS A 174 -2.56 -0.07 -4.63
C CYS A 174 -2.23 1.37 -4.23
N ASP A 175 -3.04 2.30 -4.67
CA ASP A 175 -2.95 3.76 -4.44
C ASP A 175 -1.69 4.43 -5.03
N PHE A 176 -1.76 4.72 -6.34
CA PHE A 176 -0.68 5.36 -7.10
C PHE A 176 -0.88 6.88 -7.28
N GLY A 177 -1.69 7.51 -6.41
CA GLY A 177 -2.05 8.93 -6.53
C GLY A 177 -0.96 9.93 -6.18
N VAL A 178 0.16 9.46 -5.58
CA VAL A 178 1.29 10.30 -5.11
C VAL A 178 2.65 9.81 -5.60
N THR A 179 2.65 8.99 -6.65
CA THR A 179 3.89 8.48 -7.26
C THR A 179 4.79 9.59 -7.78
N LEU A 180 6.09 9.35 -7.73
CA LEU A 180 7.10 10.27 -8.24
C LEU A 180 7.94 9.62 -9.35
N PRO A 181 8.33 10.36 -10.40
CA PRO A 181 9.20 9.84 -11.43
C PRO A 181 10.62 9.58 -10.89
N LEU A 182 11.26 8.53 -11.39
CA LEU A 182 12.66 8.19 -11.14
C LEU A 182 13.44 8.30 -12.44
N ASP A 183 14.69 8.74 -12.32
CA ASP A 183 15.65 8.70 -13.42
C ASP A 183 16.19 7.27 -13.64
N GLU A 184 17.09 7.10 -14.61
CA GLU A 184 17.72 5.83 -14.94
C GLU A 184 18.56 5.23 -13.80
N ASN A 185 18.99 6.05 -12.84
CA ASN A 185 19.75 5.66 -11.65
C ASN A 185 18.83 5.35 -10.45
N GLY A 186 17.52 5.48 -10.62
CA GLY A 186 16.53 5.29 -9.55
C GLY A 186 16.48 6.45 -8.55
N VAL A 187 16.91 7.63 -8.95
CA VAL A 187 16.83 8.87 -8.16
C VAL A 187 15.59 9.66 -8.59
N PHE A 188 14.98 10.38 -7.66
CA PHE A 188 13.84 11.25 -7.96
C PHE A 188 14.16 12.26 -9.05
N ASP A 189 13.48 12.15 -10.18
CA ASP A 189 13.64 13.01 -11.34
C ASP A 189 12.85 14.32 -11.18
N LYS A 190 13.50 15.31 -10.57
CA LYS A 190 12.91 16.64 -10.34
C LYS A 190 12.56 17.38 -11.62
N GLU A 191 13.25 17.11 -12.72
CA GLU A 191 13.01 17.79 -14.00
C GLU A 191 11.67 17.35 -14.62
N ASN A 192 11.38 16.05 -14.55
CA ASN A 192 10.13 15.46 -15.05
C ASN A 192 8.98 15.48 -14.03
N ALA A 193 9.26 15.77 -12.76
CA ALA A 193 8.27 15.79 -11.70
C ALA A 193 7.32 17.00 -11.74
N GLY A 194 7.68 18.07 -12.44
CA GLY A 194 6.90 19.31 -12.44
C GLY A 194 6.82 19.91 -11.02
N GLN A 195 5.60 19.96 -10.45
CA GLN A 195 5.37 20.43 -9.07
C GLN A 195 5.14 19.28 -8.09
N ALA A 196 5.38 18.03 -8.50
CA ALA A 196 5.18 16.89 -7.61
C ALA A 196 6.21 16.92 -6.48
N LEU A 197 5.71 16.76 -5.26
CA LEU A 197 6.49 16.63 -4.03
C LEU A 197 6.20 15.26 -3.40
N TYR A 198 7.08 14.80 -2.54
CA TYR A 198 6.82 13.62 -1.73
C TYR A 198 5.69 13.93 -0.72
N PHE A 199 4.68 13.04 -0.66
CA PHE A 199 3.49 13.17 0.18
C PHE A 199 3.21 11.90 1.00
N GLY A 200 4.23 11.15 1.36
CA GLY A 200 4.07 9.92 2.15
C GLY A 200 3.44 10.18 3.52
N THR A 201 3.13 9.10 4.21
CA THR A 201 2.60 9.13 5.58
C THR A 201 3.77 9.19 6.56
N GLU A 202 3.82 10.21 7.41
CA GLU A 202 5.00 10.54 8.23
C GLU A 202 5.51 9.39 9.07
N ALA A 203 4.65 8.65 9.76
CA ALA A 203 5.03 7.51 10.60
C ALA A 203 5.75 6.39 9.82
N TRP A 204 5.52 6.26 8.50
CA TRP A 204 6.22 5.31 7.62
C TRP A 204 7.36 5.95 6.84
N SER A 205 7.57 7.25 6.95
CA SER A 205 8.53 7.97 6.13
C SER A 205 9.98 7.62 6.48
N ALA A 206 10.80 7.48 5.43
CA ALA A 206 12.21 7.18 5.56
C ALA A 206 13.02 8.39 6.11
N PRO A 207 14.18 8.17 6.75
CA PRO A 207 15.00 9.25 7.30
C PRO A 207 15.33 10.34 6.30
N GLU A 208 15.66 9.97 5.05
CA GLU A 208 15.97 10.93 3.98
C GLU A 208 14.77 11.80 3.59
N VAL A 209 13.55 11.34 3.83
CA VAL A 209 12.34 12.16 3.62
C VAL A 209 12.18 13.17 4.74
N ILE A 210 12.30 12.73 6.00
CA ILE A 210 12.14 13.57 7.20
C ILE A 210 13.23 14.64 7.25
N HIS A 211 14.47 14.29 6.90
CA HIS A 211 15.63 15.19 7.02
C HIS A 211 16.00 15.90 5.71
N GLY A 212 15.18 15.82 4.67
CA GLY A 212 15.39 16.52 3.41
C GLY A 212 16.56 15.99 2.57
N GLY A 213 16.83 14.69 2.65
CA GLY A 213 17.87 14.01 1.86
C GLY A 213 17.44 13.69 0.43
N THR A 214 18.26 12.91 -0.26
CA THR A 214 17.98 12.49 -1.64
C THR A 214 16.98 11.34 -1.68
N ILE A 215 15.84 11.56 -2.33
CA ILE A 215 14.80 10.56 -2.55
C ILE A 215 15.24 9.64 -3.69
N THR A 216 15.17 8.33 -3.47
CA THR A 216 15.56 7.30 -4.44
C THR A 216 14.55 6.14 -4.41
N ASN A 217 14.71 5.15 -5.29
CA ASN A 217 13.95 3.91 -5.25
C ASN A 217 14.07 3.18 -3.89
N LYS A 218 15.11 3.46 -3.10
CA LYS A 218 15.30 2.90 -1.74
C LYS A 218 14.37 3.54 -0.70
N THR A 219 13.76 4.66 -1.04
CA THR A 219 12.82 5.37 -0.17
C THR A 219 11.51 4.57 0.02
N ASP A 220 11.10 3.72 -0.94
CA ASP A 220 9.96 2.79 -0.76
C ASP A 220 10.34 1.53 0.05
N ILE A 221 11.62 1.21 0.18
CA ILE A 221 12.08 0.00 0.90
C ILE A 221 11.96 0.18 2.41
N TRP A 222 12.23 1.36 2.93
CA TRP A 222 12.09 1.67 4.35
C TRP A 222 10.67 1.42 4.87
N PRO A 223 9.61 2.04 4.31
CA PRO A 223 8.25 1.81 4.77
C PRO A 223 7.75 0.38 4.54
N LEU A 224 8.29 -0.34 3.54
CA LEU A 224 8.02 -1.77 3.44
C LEU A 224 8.59 -2.51 4.66
N GLY A 225 9.82 -2.21 5.09
CA GLY A 225 10.38 -2.75 6.33
C GLY A 225 9.50 -2.45 7.55
N LEU A 226 9.02 -1.21 7.68
CA LEU A 226 8.09 -0.84 8.75
C LEU A 226 6.76 -1.59 8.68
N THR A 227 6.26 -1.86 7.47
CA THR A 227 5.03 -2.67 7.29
C THR A 227 5.24 -4.13 7.73
N LEU A 228 6.41 -4.72 7.46
CA LEU A 228 6.73 -6.06 7.99
C LEU A 228 6.82 -6.04 9.52
N TRP A 229 7.33 -4.95 10.11
CA TRP A 229 7.33 -4.75 11.55
C TRP A 229 5.91 -4.61 12.12
N GLU A 230 5.01 -3.84 11.48
CA GLU A 230 3.59 -3.73 11.88
C GLU A 230 2.91 -5.11 11.98
N MET A 231 3.22 -6.02 11.05
CA MET A 231 2.65 -7.38 11.06
C MET A 231 3.12 -8.20 12.26
N MET A 232 4.31 -7.93 12.80
CA MET A 232 4.83 -8.56 14.02
C MET A 232 4.34 -7.85 15.26
N ALA A 233 4.35 -6.52 15.25
CA ALA A 233 4.08 -5.70 16.43
C ALA A 233 2.58 -5.53 16.71
N LEU A 234 1.72 -5.66 15.69
CA LEU A 234 0.29 -5.35 15.73
C LEU A 234 0.03 -3.93 16.28
N MET A 235 0.82 -2.97 15.84
CA MET A 235 0.66 -1.56 16.15
C MET A 235 1.27 -0.70 15.04
N PRO A 236 0.79 0.53 14.80
CA PRO A 236 1.44 1.45 13.88
C PRO A 236 2.87 1.79 14.31
N PRO A 237 3.79 2.10 13.38
CA PRO A 237 5.14 2.53 13.74
C PRO A 237 5.09 3.75 14.66
N HIS A 238 5.93 3.75 15.71
CA HIS A 238 6.10 4.86 16.65
C HIS A 238 4.90 5.18 17.57
N SER A 239 3.80 4.39 17.53
CA SER A 239 2.73 4.52 18.52
C SER A 239 3.24 4.19 19.93
N ARG A 240 2.66 4.81 20.95
CA ARG A 240 2.92 4.48 22.35
C ARG A 240 2.10 3.26 22.75
N ALA A 241 2.63 2.44 23.66
CA ALA A 241 1.90 1.30 24.18
C ALA A 241 0.59 1.72 24.90
N ASP A 242 0.54 2.94 25.40
CA ASP A 242 -0.63 3.52 26.08
C ASP A 242 -1.71 4.05 25.12
N ASP A 243 -1.38 4.29 23.83
CA ASP A 243 -2.32 4.79 22.83
C ASP A 243 -3.40 3.74 22.43
N THR A 244 -3.23 2.49 22.83
CA THR A 244 -4.16 1.39 22.57
C THR A 244 -5.26 1.24 23.62
N LEU A 245 -5.22 2.00 24.72
CA LEU A 245 -6.14 1.89 25.84
C LEU A 245 -6.87 3.21 26.06
N ASP A 246 -8.08 3.31 25.49
CA ASP A 246 -9.15 4.24 25.86
C ASP A 246 -9.20 5.60 25.12
N GLU A 247 -10.01 5.66 24.06
CA GLU A 247 -10.46 6.92 23.42
C GLU A 247 -11.25 7.85 24.38
N SER A 248 -11.48 7.47 25.63
CA SER A 248 -12.31 8.21 26.59
C SER A 248 -11.54 9.15 27.50
N VAL A 249 -10.21 9.10 27.53
CA VAL A 249 -9.36 9.99 28.35
C VAL A 249 -8.68 11.02 27.45
N THR A 250 -9.46 11.99 26.96
CA THR A 250 -8.91 13.27 26.53
C THR A 250 -8.46 14.06 27.77
N SER A 251 -7.38 13.68 28.41
CA SER A 251 -6.63 14.59 29.23
C SER A 251 -6.00 15.60 28.28
N VAL A 252 -6.29 16.88 28.52
CA VAL A 252 -5.64 18.03 27.87
C VAL A 252 -4.18 18.04 28.33
N GLU A 253 -3.42 17.06 27.87
CA GLU A 253 -1.96 17.09 27.95
C GLU A 253 -1.46 17.81 26.70
N ASP A 254 -0.57 18.74 26.92
CA ASP A 254 -0.02 19.74 26.01
C ASP A 254 0.26 19.16 24.60
N ASP A 255 -0.58 19.49 23.61
CA ASP A 255 -0.43 19.09 22.19
C ASP A 255 1.01 19.28 21.68
N SER A 256 1.78 20.20 22.28
CA SER A 256 3.18 20.48 21.93
C SER A 256 4.13 19.32 22.29
N MET A 257 3.89 18.61 23.40
CA MET A 257 4.76 17.49 23.82
C MET A 257 4.53 16.23 22.99
N GLU A 258 3.32 16.04 22.46
CA GLU A 258 3.04 14.94 21.52
C GLU A 258 3.69 15.19 20.16
N GLU A 259 3.57 16.40 19.63
CA GLU A 259 4.18 16.80 18.37
C GLU A 259 5.71 16.65 18.43
N ASP A 260 6.35 17.06 19.53
CA ASP A 260 7.80 16.91 19.73
C ASP A 260 8.21 15.43 19.80
N TYR A 261 7.44 14.57 20.49
CA TYR A 261 7.73 13.14 20.56
C TYR A 261 7.72 12.47 19.17
N PHE A 262 6.68 12.72 18.38
CA PHE A 262 6.58 12.15 17.05
C PHE A 262 7.64 12.69 16.09
N ASN A 263 7.97 13.99 16.18
CA ASN A 263 9.02 14.60 15.38
C ASN A 263 10.40 13.99 15.65
N GLU A 264 10.69 13.58 16.90
CA GLU A 264 11.94 12.89 17.24
C GLU A 264 11.97 11.43 16.78
N LYS A 265 10.81 10.77 16.66
CA LYS A 265 10.70 9.34 16.31
C LYS A 265 10.60 9.08 14.81
N TYR A 266 9.95 9.97 14.06
CA TYR A 266 9.80 9.78 12.61
C TYR A 266 11.15 9.71 11.91
N GLY A 267 11.26 8.78 10.96
CA GLY A 267 12.53 8.49 10.29
C GLY A 267 13.51 7.66 11.14
N THR A 268 13.10 7.15 12.29
CA THR A 268 13.90 6.20 13.07
C THR A 268 13.37 4.78 12.92
N ARG A 269 14.15 3.79 13.33
CA ARG A 269 13.70 2.39 13.37
C ARG A 269 12.98 2.14 14.70
N PRO A 270 11.71 1.67 14.70
CA PRO A 270 11.06 1.30 15.95
C PRO A 270 11.70 0.07 16.59
N ASP A 271 11.62 -0.02 17.90
CA ASP A 271 12.09 -1.19 18.65
C ASP A 271 11.21 -2.41 18.35
N VAL A 272 11.82 -3.59 18.38
CA VAL A 272 11.06 -4.85 18.26
C VAL A 272 10.40 -5.13 19.61
N PRO A 273 9.07 -5.35 19.65
CA PRO A 273 8.37 -5.64 20.88
C PRO A 273 8.94 -6.86 21.61
N ALA A 274 9.01 -6.79 22.94
CA ALA A 274 9.64 -7.84 23.78
C ALA A 274 8.93 -9.21 23.71
N ASN A 275 7.66 -9.24 23.30
CA ASN A 275 6.88 -10.47 23.10
C ASN A 275 7.19 -11.19 21.79
N ILE A 276 7.92 -10.56 20.85
CA ILE A 276 8.33 -11.18 19.60
C ILE A 276 9.50 -12.12 19.85
N LEU A 277 9.24 -13.41 19.60
CA LEU A 277 10.26 -14.46 19.76
C LEU A 277 11.20 -14.48 18.56
N PRO A 278 12.51 -14.15 18.73
CA PRO A 278 13.43 -14.04 17.61
C PRO A 278 13.53 -15.34 16.79
N ASP A 279 13.45 -16.51 17.41
CA ASP A 279 13.54 -17.79 16.71
C ASP A 279 12.38 -18.03 15.75
N LEU A 280 11.18 -17.56 16.06
CA LEU A 280 10.01 -17.68 15.18
C LEU A 280 10.00 -16.66 14.05
N TYR A 281 10.61 -15.50 14.27
CA TYR A 281 10.58 -14.35 13.35
C TYR A 281 11.94 -14.02 12.75
N SER A 282 12.97 -14.88 12.89
CA SER A 282 14.34 -14.58 12.46
C SER A 282 14.45 -14.06 11.03
N SER A 283 13.75 -14.69 10.09
CA SER A 283 13.73 -14.26 8.68
C SER A 283 13.04 -12.91 8.49
N ALA A 284 11.89 -12.69 9.13
CA ALA A 284 11.15 -11.43 9.07
C ALA A 284 11.93 -10.28 9.71
N LEU A 285 12.57 -10.52 10.86
CA LEU A 285 13.45 -9.57 11.54
C LEU A 285 14.66 -9.22 10.67
N THR A 286 15.26 -10.19 10.00
CA THR A 286 16.37 -9.94 9.06
C THR A 286 15.94 -8.99 7.95
N LEU A 287 14.79 -9.23 7.32
CA LEU A 287 14.27 -8.34 6.28
C LEU A 287 13.94 -6.95 6.82
N PHE A 288 13.31 -6.87 8.00
CA PHE A 288 13.01 -5.61 8.67
C PHE A 288 14.29 -4.78 8.88
N TYR A 289 15.32 -5.37 9.48
CA TYR A 289 16.58 -4.65 9.73
C TYR A 289 17.26 -4.20 8.43
N CYS A 290 17.33 -5.05 7.42
CA CYS A 290 17.91 -4.67 6.12
C CYS A 290 17.12 -3.56 5.41
N CYS A 291 15.80 -3.58 5.48
CA CYS A 291 14.96 -2.55 4.86
C CYS A 291 15.06 -1.21 5.60
N THR A 292 15.26 -1.24 6.91
CA THR A 292 15.30 -0.04 7.76
C THR A 292 16.72 0.41 8.09
N GLU A 293 17.67 0.22 7.16
CA GLU A 293 18.99 0.86 7.25
C GLU A 293 18.85 2.36 7.04
N THR A 294 19.50 3.14 7.93
CA THR A 294 19.42 4.61 7.90
C THR A 294 19.97 5.17 6.58
N ILE A 295 21.05 4.57 6.08
CA ILE A 295 21.68 4.96 4.81
C ILE A 295 20.92 4.27 3.65
N PRO A 296 20.28 5.02 2.73
CA PRO A 296 19.48 4.42 1.67
C PRO A 296 20.24 3.40 0.80
N SER A 297 21.52 3.66 0.48
CA SER A 297 22.34 2.75 -0.33
C SER A 297 22.65 1.41 0.35
N ALA A 298 22.54 1.32 1.68
CA ALA A 298 22.72 0.07 2.42
C ALA A 298 21.46 -0.82 2.38
N ARG A 299 20.28 -0.25 2.06
CA ARG A 299 19.04 -1.03 1.90
C ARG A 299 19.11 -1.90 0.63
N PRO A 300 18.50 -3.10 0.63
CA PRO A 300 18.40 -3.93 -0.57
C PRO A 300 17.62 -3.20 -1.68
N SER A 301 17.78 -3.64 -2.93
CA SER A 301 16.77 -3.31 -3.95
C SER A 301 15.50 -4.11 -3.70
N ALA A 302 14.39 -3.68 -4.31
CA ALA A 302 13.12 -4.42 -4.21
C ALA A 302 13.25 -5.85 -4.75
N GLN A 303 14.04 -6.06 -5.82
CA GLN A 303 14.37 -7.38 -6.35
C GLN A 303 15.12 -8.23 -5.31
N HIS A 304 16.24 -7.73 -4.77
CA HIS A 304 17.02 -8.48 -3.77
C HIS A 304 16.21 -8.81 -2.51
N LEU A 305 15.32 -7.92 -2.10
CA LEU A 305 14.41 -8.17 -0.97
C LEU A 305 13.46 -9.33 -1.28
N ALA A 306 12.83 -9.34 -2.46
CA ALA A 306 11.93 -10.41 -2.88
C ALA A 306 12.66 -11.76 -2.98
N GLU A 307 13.84 -11.79 -3.56
CA GLU A 307 14.69 -12.99 -3.68
C GLU A 307 15.12 -13.54 -2.31
N ALA A 308 15.52 -12.66 -1.39
CA ALA A 308 15.86 -13.05 -0.02
C ALA A 308 14.65 -13.64 0.72
N ALA A 309 13.47 -13.01 0.57
CA ALA A 309 12.23 -13.50 1.16
C ALA A 309 11.80 -14.85 0.56
N GLU A 310 11.97 -15.08 -0.75
CA GLU A 310 11.74 -16.38 -1.40
C GLU A 310 12.68 -17.46 -0.85
N HIS A 311 13.96 -17.12 -0.67
CA HIS A 311 14.93 -18.04 -0.07
C HIS A 311 14.51 -18.42 1.36
N PHE A 312 14.17 -17.45 2.21
CA PHE A 312 13.68 -17.73 3.56
C PHE A 312 12.40 -18.56 3.57
N MET A 313 11.46 -18.28 2.66
CA MET A 313 10.23 -19.06 2.52
C MET A 313 10.53 -20.52 2.19
N SER A 314 11.52 -20.79 1.33
CA SER A 314 11.92 -22.17 0.94
C SER A 314 12.52 -22.98 2.10
N ILE A 315 13.06 -22.31 3.12
CA ILE A 315 13.62 -22.97 4.32
C ILE A 315 12.51 -23.31 5.33
N LEU A 316 11.43 -22.52 5.36
CA LEU A 316 10.29 -22.72 6.25
C LEU A 316 9.28 -23.78 5.76
N THR A 317 9.39 -24.19 4.51
CA THR A 317 8.55 -25.25 3.89
C THR A 317 9.18 -26.60 3.98
#